data_b7cdf4191c7995d36331ef104a58c8fd
#
_entry.id   b7cdf4191c7995d36331ef104a58c8fd
#
_cell.length_a   1.000
_cell.length_b   1.000
_cell.length_c   1.000
_cell.angle_alpha   90.00
_cell.angle_beta   90.00
_cell.angle_gamma   90.00
#
_symmetry.space_group_name_H-M   'P 1'
#
loop_
_entity.id
_entity.type
_entity.pdbx_description
1 polymer ?
#
loop_
_entity_poly.entity_id
_entity_poly.type
_entity_poly.pdbx_seq_one_letter_code
_entity_poly.pdbx_strand_id
1 'polypeptide(L)'
;GFGTATDLTPIRKRGSPISVGGKASGVLPVIKHFVQDMRDVAQGTARRGAWAGYLDIQHGDFWEVIQYLEEQPDDLNIGWIISDKFIAKLQKGNKEATKRYQRALKAKMIFGKGYFFFIDKVNRQRPEMYKDLRLMVKASQLCSEILLHSDFEHTYTCVLSWMNLAKADEWEGTDAVFVATVFLDCVV
;
A
#
# COMPACT_ATOMS: atom_id res chain seq x y z
N GLY A 1 -5.58 -12.67 -12.08
CA GLY A 1 -5.74 -11.25 -11.95
C GLY A 1 -6.16 -10.77 -10.58
N PHE A 2 -5.38 -11.11 -9.52
CA PHE A 2 -5.60 -10.56 -8.18
C PHE A 2 -4.69 -9.36 -7.94
N GLY A 3 -5.10 -8.47 -7.04
CA GLY A 3 -4.26 -7.40 -6.52
C GLY A 3 -3.61 -7.81 -5.20
N THR A 4 -2.36 -7.41 -4.99
CA THR A 4 -1.64 -7.62 -3.73
C THR A 4 -0.83 -6.40 -3.34
N ALA A 5 -0.42 -6.33 -2.10
CA ALA A 5 0.47 -5.27 -1.63
C ALA A 5 1.50 -5.80 -0.65
N THR A 6 2.61 -5.08 -0.51
CA THR A 6 3.73 -5.49 0.35
C THR A 6 4.30 -4.29 1.09
N ASP A 7 4.52 -4.42 2.40
CA ASP A 7 5.34 -3.47 3.15
C ASP A 7 6.82 -3.69 2.84
N LEU A 8 7.44 -2.73 2.21
CA LEU A 8 8.84 -2.73 1.81
C LEU A 8 9.76 -2.10 2.87
N THR A 9 9.19 -1.46 3.88
CA THR A 9 9.95 -0.73 4.91
C THR A 9 10.96 -1.58 5.66
N PRO A 10 10.69 -2.88 5.96
CA PRO A 10 11.65 -3.74 6.65
C PRO A 10 12.88 -4.12 5.80
N ILE A 11 12.84 -3.90 4.49
CA ILE A 11 13.98 -4.23 3.61
C ILE A 11 15.13 -3.28 3.90
N ARG A 12 16.33 -3.82 4.09
CA ARG A 12 17.53 -3.01 4.33
C ARG A 12 17.85 -2.13 3.12
N LYS A 13 18.19 -0.87 3.40
CA LYS A 13 18.63 0.04 2.34
C LYS A 13 19.83 -0.52 1.58
N ARG A 14 19.97 -0.15 0.32
CA ARG A 14 21.10 -0.48 -0.52
C ARG A 14 22.44 -0.13 0.17
N GLY A 15 23.38 -1.05 0.09
CA GLY A 15 24.71 -0.88 0.65
C GLY A 15 24.82 -1.15 2.16
N SER A 16 23.72 -1.49 2.86
CA SER A 16 23.79 -1.94 4.26
C SER A 16 24.58 -3.24 4.37
N PRO A 17 25.41 -3.41 5.42
CA PRO A 17 26.15 -4.66 5.63
C PRO A 17 25.20 -5.83 5.92
N ILE A 18 25.61 -7.02 5.46
CA ILE A 18 24.92 -8.29 5.71
C ILE A 18 25.79 -9.13 6.65
N SER A 19 25.18 -9.81 7.61
CA SER A 19 25.89 -10.57 8.67
C SER A 19 26.81 -11.67 8.14
N VAL A 20 26.46 -12.26 6.99
CA VAL A 20 27.26 -13.31 6.31
C VAL A 20 28.28 -12.73 5.31
N GLY A 21 28.49 -11.43 5.31
CA GLY A 21 29.36 -10.72 4.37
C GLY A 21 28.64 -10.18 3.13
N GLY A 22 29.16 -9.10 2.57
CA GLY A 22 28.56 -8.40 1.43
C GLY A 22 27.64 -7.24 1.82
N LYS A 23 26.89 -6.74 0.84
CA LYS A 23 26.01 -5.57 0.99
C LYS A 23 24.62 -5.85 0.46
N ALA A 24 23.60 -5.31 1.12
CA ALA A 24 22.20 -5.41 0.70
C ALA A 24 21.98 -4.73 -0.66
N SER A 25 21.16 -5.32 -1.50
CA SER A 25 20.80 -4.79 -2.83
C SER A 25 19.77 -3.67 -2.77
N GLY A 26 19.10 -3.47 -1.62
CA GLY A 26 18.08 -2.44 -1.44
C GLY A 26 16.69 -2.85 -1.89
N VAL A 27 15.79 -1.88 -1.89
CA VAL A 27 14.35 -2.07 -2.17
C VAL A 27 14.06 -2.24 -3.66
N LEU A 28 14.76 -1.50 -4.53
CA LEU A 28 14.42 -1.44 -5.96
C LEU A 28 14.48 -2.80 -6.69
N PRO A 29 15.43 -3.70 -6.45
CA PRO A 29 15.41 -5.04 -7.06
C PRO A 29 14.16 -5.84 -6.67
N VAL A 30 13.69 -5.71 -5.43
CA VAL A 30 12.48 -6.38 -4.95
C VAL A 30 11.25 -5.81 -5.67
N ILE A 31 11.16 -4.49 -5.81
CA ILE A 31 10.09 -3.84 -6.60
C ILE A 31 10.07 -4.38 -8.03
N LYS A 32 11.23 -4.40 -8.71
CA LYS A 32 11.31 -4.88 -10.09
C LYS A 32 10.88 -6.34 -10.24
N HIS A 33 11.16 -7.16 -9.24
CA HIS A 33 10.73 -8.56 -9.21
C HIS A 33 9.21 -8.66 -9.16
N PHE A 34 8.56 -7.96 -8.22
CA PHE A 34 7.10 -7.93 -8.14
C PHE A 34 6.45 -7.36 -9.40
N VAL A 35 7.02 -6.30 -9.98
CA VAL A 35 6.53 -5.73 -11.24
C VAL A 35 6.58 -6.75 -12.37
N GLN A 36 7.68 -7.51 -12.47
CA GLN A 36 7.82 -8.56 -13.47
C GLN A 36 6.81 -9.70 -13.24
N ASP A 37 6.67 -10.16 -11.99
CA ASP A 37 5.68 -11.19 -11.64
C ASP A 37 4.25 -10.78 -12.04
N MET A 38 3.88 -9.52 -11.82
CA MET A 38 2.56 -9.02 -12.21
C MET A 38 2.35 -8.97 -13.73
N ARG A 39 3.41 -8.83 -14.50
CA ARG A 39 3.37 -8.91 -15.97
C ARG A 39 3.24 -10.34 -16.47
N ASP A 40 3.95 -11.27 -15.82
CA ASP A 40 4.03 -12.66 -16.23
C ASP A 40 2.79 -13.46 -15.80
N VAL A 41 2.20 -13.14 -14.64
CA VAL A 41 1.01 -13.82 -14.10
C VAL A 41 -0.28 -13.11 -14.53
N ALA A 42 -0.59 -13.17 -15.81
CA ALA A 42 -1.84 -12.66 -16.36
C ALA A 42 -2.85 -13.79 -16.57
N GLN A 43 -4.09 -13.63 -16.07
CA GLN A 43 -5.20 -14.54 -16.41
C GLN A 43 -5.79 -14.16 -17.80
N GLY A 44 -5.30 -14.80 -18.84
CA GLY A 44 -5.67 -14.46 -20.21
C GLY A 44 -5.28 -13.03 -20.58
N THR A 45 -5.96 -12.46 -21.57
CA THR A 45 -5.71 -11.08 -22.02
C THR A 45 -6.46 -10.03 -21.19
N ALA A 46 -7.45 -10.45 -20.38
CA ALA A 46 -8.43 -9.54 -19.76
C ALA A 46 -8.08 -9.12 -18.32
N ARG A 47 -7.30 -9.92 -17.57
CA ARG A 47 -6.98 -9.64 -16.16
C ARG A 47 -5.49 -9.74 -15.90
N ARG A 48 -4.84 -8.59 -15.79
CA ARG A 48 -3.45 -8.48 -15.33
C ARG A 48 -3.40 -8.52 -13.81
N GLY A 49 -2.31 -9.03 -13.25
CA GLY A 49 -1.99 -8.84 -11.85
C GLY A 49 -1.74 -7.36 -11.56
N ALA A 50 -2.01 -6.94 -10.31
CA ALA A 50 -1.68 -5.61 -9.85
C ALA A 50 -1.02 -5.68 -8.47
N TRP A 51 0.01 -4.86 -8.26
CA TRP A 51 0.77 -4.82 -7.03
C TRP A 51 1.02 -3.39 -6.57
N ALA A 52 1.00 -3.18 -5.24
CA ALA A 52 1.41 -1.93 -4.63
C ALA A 52 2.49 -2.17 -3.57
N GLY A 53 3.54 -1.39 -3.60
CA GLY A 53 4.55 -1.35 -2.54
C GLY A 53 4.27 -0.23 -1.55
N TYR A 54 4.47 -0.48 -0.25
CA TYR A 54 4.44 0.56 0.77
C TYR A 54 5.84 0.76 1.35
N LEU A 55 6.31 2.00 1.41
CA LEU A 55 7.67 2.33 1.85
C LEU A 55 7.66 3.58 2.73
N ASP A 56 8.35 3.52 3.87
CA ASP A 56 8.55 4.73 4.69
C ASP A 56 9.24 5.81 3.85
N ILE A 57 8.66 6.99 3.81
CA ILE A 57 9.20 8.13 3.06
C ILE A 57 10.62 8.53 3.53
N GLN A 58 11.01 8.13 4.75
CA GLN A 58 12.35 8.32 5.30
C GLN A 58 13.31 7.16 4.98
N HIS A 59 12.85 6.10 4.30
CA HIS A 59 13.71 4.97 3.96
C HIS A 59 14.95 5.43 3.18
N GLY A 60 16.07 4.72 3.36
CA GLY A 60 17.35 5.09 2.73
C GLY A 60 17.30 5.06 1.20
N ASP A 61 16.48 4.19 0.63
CA ASP A 61 16.34 4.01 -0.82
C ASP A 61 15.22 4.87 -1.43
N PHE A 62 14.63 5.80 -0.67
CA PHE A 62 13.56 6.68 -1.17
C PHE A 62 13.89 7.33 -2.51
N TRP A 63 15.12 7.87 -2.65
CA TRP A 63 15.52 8.61 -3.85
C TRP A 63 15.62 7.71 -5.08
N GLU A 64 16.10 6.49 -4.91
CA GLU A 64 16.18 5.51 -6.00
C GLU A 64 14.78 5.04 -6.41
N VAL A 65 13.89 4.81 -5.44
CA VAL A 65 12.53 4.34 -5.71
C VAL A 65 11.68 5.44 -6.37
N ILE A 66 11.79 6.70 -5.93
CA ILE A 66 11.03 7.79 -6.55
C ILE A 66 11.54 8.12 -7.95
N GLN A 67 12.83 7.99 -8.18
CA GLN A 67 13.39 8.11 -9.52
C GLN A 67 12.83 7.04 -10.46
N TYR A 68 12.79 5.78 -10.01
CA TYR A 68 12.19 4.69 -10.78
C TYR A 68 10.70 4.93 -11.07
N LEU A 69 9.94 5.44 -10.10
CA LEU A 69 8.54 5.84 -10.32
C LEU A 69 8.40 6.88 -11.44
N GLU A 70 9.29 7.86 -11.50
CA GLU A 70 9.25 8.91 -12.51
C GLU A 70 9.67 8.43 -13.91
N GLU A 71 10.58 7.47 -13.97
CA GLU A 71 11.04 6.86 -15.22
C GLU A 71 10.03 5.83 -15.75
N GLN A 72 9.34 5.11 -14.86
CA GLN A 72 8.41 4.02 -15.17
C GLN A 72 7.10 4.16 -14.37
N PRO A 73 6.30 5.20 -14.61
CA PRO A 73 5.12 5.49 -13.78
C PRO A 73 4.02 4.41 -13.88
N ASP A 74 3.97 3.68 -14.96
CA ASP A 74 2.98 2.62 -15.16
C ASP A 74 3.35 1.30 -14.46
N ASP A 75 4.61 1.13 -14.08
CA ASP A 75 5.10 -0.06 -13.42
C ASP A 75 4.81 -0.07 -11.93
N LEU A 76 4.83 1.09 -11.28
CA LEU A 76 4.87 1.19 -9.83
C LEU A 76 3.66 1.89 -9.24
N ASN A 77 2.88 1.15 -8.45
CA ASN A 77 1.99 1.74 -7.46
C ASN A 77 2.70 1.75 -6.11
N ILE A 78 2.95 2.93 -5.56
CA ILE A 78 3.67 3.11 -4.29
C ILE A 78 2.83 3.89 -3.28
N GLY A 79 2.80 3.41 -2.05
CA GLY A 79 2.30 4.13 -0.89
C GLY A 79 3.46 4.63 -0.03
N TRP A 80 3.59 5.94 0.13
CA TRP A 80 4.57 6.53 1.03
C TRP A 80 4.03 6.53 2.45
N ILE A 81 4.62 5.70 3.32
CA ILE A 81 4.27 5.67 4.75
C ILE A 81 4.82 6.93 5.41
N ILE A 82 3.92 7.68 6.04
CA ILE A 82 4.21 8.96 6.69
C ILE A 82 3.88 8.84 8.18
N SER A 83 4.90 8.98 9.04
CA SER A 83 4.74 8.98 10.48
C SER A 83 4.55 10.40 11.04
N ASP A 84 3.98 10.52 12.22
CA ASP A 84 3.89 11.79 12.95
C ASP A 84 5.27 12.40 13.20
N LYS A 85 6.30 11.56 13.40
CA LYS A 85 7.70 12.00 13.50
C LYS A 85 8.18 12.69 12.23
N PHE A 86 7.80 12.18 11.07
CA PHE A 86 8.12 12.83 9.80
C PHE A 86 7.39 14.15 9.64
N ILE A 87 6.10 14.21 9.99
CA ILE A 87 5.31 15.46 9.99
C ILE A 87 5.94 16.51 10.90
N ALA A 88 6.33 16.12 12.12
CA ALA A 88 7.01 17.03 13.05
C ALA A 88 8.35 17.58 12.48
N LYS A 89 9.10 16.78 11.71
CA LYS A 89 10.29 17.25 10.99
C LYS A 89 9.95 18.29 9.92
N LEU A 90 8.86 18.06 9.17
CA LEU A 90 8.37 19.03 8.16
C LEU A 90 8.00 20.37 8.80
N GLN A 91 7.22 20.32 9.88
CA GLN A 91 6.79 21.52 10.63
C GLN A 91 7.97 22.32 11.20
N LYS A 92 9.05 21.63 11.59
CA LYS A 92 10.30 22.25 12.06
C LYS A 92 11.22 22.71 10.92
N GLY A 93 10.78 22.64 9.67
CA GLY A 93 11.55 23.09 8.51
C GLY A 93 12.77 22.21 8.18
N ASN A 94 12.76 20.91 8.55
CA ASN A 94 13.86 20.01 8.20
C ASN A 94 14.01 19.90 6.69
N LYS A 95 15.14 20.33 6.18
CA LYS A 95 15.41 20.42 4.73
C LYS A 95 15.27 19.08 4.00
N GLU A 96 15.74 17.99 4.60
CA GLU A 96 15.68 16.67 3.96
C GLU A 96 14.23 16.14 3.93
N ALA A 97 13.50 16.28 5.04
CA ALA A 97 12.08 15.90 5.08
C ALA A 97 11.27 16.72 4.04
N THR A 98 11.52 18.02 3.96
CA THR A 98 10.86 18.91 2.99
C THR A 98 11.13 18.47 1.55
N LYS A 99 12.39 18.19 1.20
CA LYS A 99 12.76 17.73 -0.14
C LYS A 99 12.06 16.43 -0.51
N ARG A 100 12.02 15.45 0.40
CA ARG A 100 11.33 14.15 0.16
C ARG A 100 9.85 14.35 -0.05
N TYR A 101 9.19 15.10 0.82
CA TYR A 101 7.76 15.36 0.72
C TYR A 101 7.41 16.08 -0.58
N GLN A 102 8.15 17.16 -0.91
CA GLN A 102 7.94 17.89 -2.15
C GLN A 102 8.16 17.04 -3.40
N ARG A 103 9.18 16.14 -3.38
CA ARG A 103 9.43 15.24 -4.52
C ARG A 103 8.31 14.24 -4.68
N ALA A 104 7.84 13.62 -3.60
CA ALA A 104 6.71 12.69 -3.62
C ALA A 104 5.42 13.39 -4.09
N LEU A 105 5.14 14.59 -3.59
CA LEU A 105 3.98 15.39 -4.00
C LEU A 105 4.05 15.77 -5.49
N LYS A 106 5.23 16.20 -5.97
CA LYS A 106 5.44 16.52 -7.38
C LYS A 106 5.20 15.31 -8.28
N ALA A 107 5.73 14.13 -7.93
CA ALA A 107 5.49 12.90 -8.68
C ALA A 107 3.99 12.56 -8.71
N LYS A 108 3.28 12.70 -7.58
CA LYS A 108 1.83 12.51 -7.51
C LYS A 108 1.07 13.47 -8.42
N MET A 109 1.45 14.72 -8.47
CA MET A 109 0.78 15.72 -9.32
C MET A 109 1.00 15.48 -10.81
N ILE A 110 2.18 15.01 -11.20
CA ILE A 110 2.54 14.79 -12.61
C ILE A 110 1.99 13.46 -13.13
N PHE A 111 2.16 12.37 -12.36
CA PHE A 111 1.88 11.00 -12.81
C PHE A 111 0.62 10.40 -12.20
N GLY A 112 -0.04 11.09 -11.23
CA GLY A 112 -1.18 10.53 -10.48
C GLY A 112 -0.80 9.38 -9.54
N LYS A 113 0.48 9.10 -9.36
CA LYS A 113 1.01 7.97 -8.60
C LYS A 113 1.58 8.40 -7.25
N GLY A 114 1.63 7.45 -6.31
CA GLY A 114 2.11 7.69 -4.95
C GLY A 114 0.99 8.10 -3.98
N TYR A 115 0.57 7.16 -3.14
CA TYR A 115 -0.37 7.40 -2.06
C TYR A 115 0.37 7.97 -0.85
N PHE A 116 -0.28 8.84 -0.07
CA PHE A 116 0.23 9.25 1.23
C PHE A 116 -0.51 8.50 2.31
N PHE A 117 0.20 7.63 3.04
CA PHE A 117 -0.35 6.74 4.05
C PHE A 117 0.10 7.19 5.44
N PHE A 118 -0.79 7.85 6.19
CA PHE A 118 -0.52 8.41 7.50
C PHE A 118 -0.66 7.35 8.59
N ILE A 119 0.37 6.54 8.78
CA ILE A 119 0.35 5.31 9.58
C ILE A 119 -0.04 5.52 11.04
N ASP A 120 0.46 6.59 11.68
CA ASP A 120 0.14 6.84 13.09
C ASP A 120 -1.32 7.28 13.26
N LYS A 121 -1.87 8.05 12.31
CA LYS A 121 -3.29 8.40 12.29
C LYS A 121 -4.17 7.17 12.14
N VAL A 122 -3.83 6.28 11.21
CA VAL A 122 -4.52 5.00 11.00
C VAL A 122 -4.54 4.20 12.30
N ASN A 123 -3.39 4.03 12.94
CA ASN A 123 -3.29 3.25 14.17
C ASN A 123 -3.97 3.91 15.38
N ARG A 124 -4.10 5.24 15.43
CA ARG A 124 -4.92 5.90 16.45
C ARG A 124 -6.41 5.65 16.25
N GLN A 125 -6.85 5.57 15.02
CA GLN A 125 -8.27 5.43 14.66
C GLN A 125 -8.70 3.98 14.39
N ARG A 126 -7.83 3.00 14.62
CA ARG A 126 -8.16 1.59 14.41
C ARG A 126 -9.30 1.13 15.33
N PRO A 127 -10.06 0.11 14.93
CA PRO A 127 -11.17 -0.43 15.73
C PRO A 127 -10.75 -0.83 17.15
N GLU A 128 -11.67 -0.75 18.10
CA GLU A 128 -11.42 -1.07 19.51
C GLU A 128 -10.87 -2.50 19.66
N MET A 129 -11.45 -3.46 18.96
CA MET A 129 -10.95 -4.84 18.92
C MET A 129 -9.45 -4.92 18.56
N TYR A 130 -8.97 -4.08 17.63
CA TYR A 130 -7.55 -4.04 17.27
C TYR A 130 -6.68 -3.43 18.40
N LYS A 131 -7.23 -2.48 19.17
CA LYS A 131 -6.55 -1.91 20.33
C LYS A 131 -6.43 -2.93 21.46
N ASP A 132 -7.53 -3.64 21.76
CA ASP A 132 -7.59 -4.68 22.79
C ASP A 132 -6.61 -5.82 22.50
N LEU A 133 -6.57 -6.27 21.27
CA LEU A 133 -5.67 -7.33 20.80
C LEU A 133 -4.26 -6.82 20.44
N ARG A 134 -3.99 -5.52 20.59
CA ARG A 134 -2.72 -4.86 20.25
C ARG A 134 -2.29 -5.08 18.78
N LEU A 135 -3.25 -5.25 17.90
CA LEU A 135 -3.00 -5.42 16.46
C LEU A 135 -2.70 -4.05 15.81
N MET A 136 -1.65 -4.02 15.02
CA MET A 136 -1.20 -2.79 14.36
C MET A 136 -1.34 -2.93 12.84
N VAL A 137 -1.84 -1.88 12.21
CA VAL A 137 -1.80 -1.73 10.75
C VAL A 137 -0.40 -1.27 10.36
N LYS A 138 0.23 -1.94 9.41
CA LYS A 138 1.60 -1.63 8.90
C LYS A 138 1.58 -0.98 7.53
N ALA A 139 0.66 -1.41 6.69
CA ALA A 139 0.46 -0.92 5.34
C ALA A 139 -1.03 -1.08 4.99
N SER A 140 -1.43 -0.57 3.84
CA SER A 140 -2.72 -0.92 3.25
C SER A 140 -2.54 -1.98 2.16
N GLN A 141 -3.61 -2.33 1.48
CA GLN A 141 -3.56 -3.16 0.29
C GLN A 141 -3.46 -2.32 -0.99
N LEU A 142 -3.60 -2.97 -2.15
CA LEU A 142 -3.52 -2.33 -3.47
C LEU A 142 -4.41 -1.08 -3.61
N CYS A 143 -5.65 -1.13 -3.10
CA CYS A 143 -6.63 -0.06 -3.24
C CYS A 143 -6.45 1.09 -2.26
N SER A 144 -5.52 0.97 -1.30
CA SER A 144 -5.14 1.95 -0.28
C SER A 144 -6.17 2.29 0.81
N GLU A 145 -7.42 1.90 0.70
CA GLU A 145 -8.47 2.16 1.70
C GLU A 145 -8.64 1.05 2.75
N ILE A 146 -8.08 -0.14 2.52
CA ILE A 146 -8.22 -1.28 3.44
C ILE A 146 -7.11 -1.25 4.49
N LEU A 147 -7.49 -1.07 5.74
CA LEU A 147 -6.60 -0.78 6.86
C LEU A 147 -6.70 -1.90 7.91
N LEU A 148 -6.27 -3.10 7.54
CA LEU A 148 -6.32 -4.28 8.38
C LEU A 148 -4.92 -4.70 8.85
N HIS A 149 -4.90 -5.48 9.93
CA HIS A 149 -3.67 -6.07 10.46
C HIS A 149 -3.20 -7.22 9.58
N SER A 150 -1.90 -7.33 9.39
CA SER A 150 -1.25 -8.52 8.86
C SER A 150 0.08 -8.76 9.58
N ASP A 151 0.43 -10.02 9.76
CA ASP A 151 1.70 -10.47 10.33
C ASP A 151 2.16 -11.75 9.65
N PHE A 152 3.06 -12.51 10.28
CA PHE A 152 3.58 -13.75 9.71
C PHE A 152 2.52 -14.85 9.60
N GLU A 153 1.55 -14.87 10.51
CA GLU A 153 0.51 -15.91 10.58
C GLU A 153 -0.81 -15.46 9.96
N HIS A 154 -1.01 -14.14 9.82
CA HIS A 154 -2.26 -13.56 9.38
C HIS A 154 -2.07 -12.68 8.16
N THR A 155 -2.87 -12.95 7.15
CA THR A 155 -3.08 -12.05 6.01
C THR A 155 -4.53 -11.61 5.97
N TYR A 156 -4.81 -10.58 5.21
CA TYR A 156 -6.17 -10.14 5.00
C TYR A 156 -6.51 -10.07 3.52
N THR A 157 -7.77 -10.21 3.23
CA THR A 157 -8.30 -10.07 1.87
C THR A 157 -9.42 -9.04 1.85
N CYS A 158 -9.75 -8.57 0.66
CA CYS A 158 -10.88 -7.67 0.43
C CYS A 158 -11.84 -8.35 -0.52
N VAL A 159 -13.05 -8.63 -0.04
CA VAL A 159 -14.17 -9.13 -0.85
C VAL A 159 -15.12 -7.98 -1.12
N LEU A 160 -15.44 -7.77 -2.37
CA LEU A 160 -16.26 -6.65 -2.82
C LEU A 160 -17.54 -7.15 -3.49
N SER A 161 -18.63 -6.46 -3.19
CA SER A 161 -19.87 -6.51 -3.95
C SER A 161 -20.44 -5.09 -4.06
N TRP A 162 -21.27 -4.86 -5.03
CA TRP A 162 -21.94 -3.56 -5.22
C TRP A 162 -23.35 -3.76 -5.78
N MET A 163 -24.21 -2.83 -5.45
CA MET A 163 -25.58 -2.76 -5.97
C MET A 163 -25.67 -1.74 -7.09
N ASN A 164 -26.38 -2.05 -8.16
CA ASN A 164 -26.59 -1.13 -9.25
C ASN A 164 -27.63 -0.07 -8.84
N LEU A 165 -27.17 1.16 -8.58
CA LEU A 165 -28.05 2.27 -8.17
C LEU A 165 -29.06 2.68 -9.23
N ALA A 166 -28.80 2.44 -10.52
CA ALA A 166 -29.78 2.68 -11.58
C ALA A 166 -31.00 1.74 -11.49
N LYS A 167 -30.93 0.73 -10.63
CA LYS A 167 -32.01 -0.24 -10.35
C LYS A 167 -32.36 -0.27 -8.87
N ALA A 168 -32.21 0.85 -8.19
CA ALA A 168 -32.45 0.95 -6.77
C ALA A 168 -33.89 0.53 -6.41
N ASP A 169 -34.87 0.92 -7.21
CA ASP A 169 -36.29 0.55 -7.08
C ASP A 169 -36.58 -0.94 -7.17
N GLU A 170 -35.69 -1.74 -7.80
CA GLU A 170 -35.86 -3.20 -7.88
C GLU A 170 -35.39 -3.92 -6.59
N TRP A 171 -34.49 -3.33 -5.80
CA TRP A 171 -33.90 -3.98 -4.61
C TRP A 171 -34.07 -3.17 -3.31
N GLU A 172 -34.40 -1.88 -3.37
CA GLU A 172 -34.71 -1.08 -2.19
C GLU A 172 -35.96 -1.63 -1.48
N GLY A 173 -35.89 -1.77 -0.14
CA GLY A 173 -36.95 -2.38 0.66
C GLY A 173 -37.05 -3.91 0.59
N THR A 174 -36.11 -4.56 -0.11
CA THR A 174 -35.96 -6.02 -0.11
C THR A 174 -34.79 -6.47 0.79
N ASP A 175 -34.64 -7.78 0.98
CA ASP A 175 -33.49 -8.37 1.71
C ASP A 175 -32.19 -8.41 0.88
N ALA A 176 -32.16 -7.83 -0.31
CA ALA A 176 -31.02 -7.98 -1.25
C ALA A 176 -29.70 -7.53 -0.66
N VAL A 177 -29.66 -6.40 0.05
CA VAL A 177 -28.43 -5.88 0.69
C VAL A 177 -27.97 -6.80 1.83
N PHE A 178 -28.93 -7.29 2.65
CA PHE A 178 -28.65 -8.24 3.72
C PHE A 178 -28.07 -9.54 3.17
N VAL A 179 -28.72 -10.11 2.16
CA VAL A 179 -28.28 -11.38 1.52
C VAL A 179 -26.90 -11.21 0.89
N ALA A 180 -26.64 -10.08 0.20
CA ALA A 180 -25.34 -9.79 -0.39
C ALA A 180 -24.24 -9.67 0.70
N THR A 181 -24.55 -9.06 1.85
CA THR A 181 -23.62 -8.95 2.97
C THR A 181 -23.30 -10.31 3.58
N VAL A 182 -24.31 -11.15 3.84
CA VAL A 182 -24.12 -12.52 4.34
C VAL A 182 -23.31 -13.36 3.35
N PHE A 183 -23.57 -13.21 2.06
CA PHE A 183 -22.79 -13.89 1.02
C PHE A 183 -21.32 -13.51 1.07
N LEU A 184 -21.01 -12.21 1.21
CA LEU A 184 -19.61 -11.76 1.33
C LEU A 184 -18.93 -12.30 2.59
N ASP A 185 -19.65 -12.35 3.72
CA ASP A 185 -19.14 -12.93 4.96
C ASP A 185 -18.83 -14.44 4.83
N CYS A 186 -19.62 -15.17 4.05
CA CYS A 186 -19.37 -16.58 3.76
C CYS A 186 -18.20 -16.83 2.79
N VAL A 187 -17.73 -15.81 2.07
CA VAL A 187 -16.61 -15.93 1.12
C VAL A 187 -15.25 -15.72 1.83
N VAL A 188 -15.23 -15.04 2.97
CA VAL A 188 -14.04 -14.82 3.79
C VAL A 188 -13.73 -16.07 4.61
#